data_25914475735b9f62b4d95a7d263dc872
#
_entry.id   25914475735b9f62b4d95a7d263dc872
#
_cell.length_a   1.000
_cell.length_b   1.000
_cell.length_c   1.000
_cell.angle_alpha   90.00
_cell.angle_beta   90.00
_cell.angle_gamma   90.00
#
_symmetry.space_group_name_H-M   'P 1'
#
loop_
_entity.id
_entity.type
_entity.pdbx_description
1 polymer ?
#
loop_
_entity_poly.entity_id
_entity_poly.type
_entity_poly.pdbx_seq_one_letter_code
_entity_poly.pdbx_strand_id
1 'polypeptide(L)'
;NVTSTGGVDANGNATDGTADKEFNNKVIPPETPEFQPEKFVVSKEKYDITGNKLMNDDDELTNEYTETNADPYVDKTNNNEPENLNTKTVKRGQKLVYQVWLDTTKFDAANKDNIQSVGISDDYDETKLNLDATKIKAYDSVTGDDVTAKFDITVNNGVITATLKDGFTKSLGDAENTQVIDTTKFAFGRYYKFDIPTTVKADVKGGVDIENTAAQVVNYYNPTTKKVEKPNVPTEKRVNSVPVSVEFNFTKRLEGRELKANEFTFVLKDST
;
A
#
# COMPACT_ATOMS: atom_id res chain seq x y z
N ASN A 1 -16.31 -40.93 -2.12
CA ASN A 1 -16.65 -41.86 -1.04
C ASN A 1 -15.83 -43.13 -1.25
N VAL A 2 -14.80 -43.33 -0.44
CA VAL A 2 -14.11 -44.61 -0.35
C VAL A 2 -14.75 -45.33 0.82
N THR A 3 -15.64 -46.24 0.52
CA THR A 3 -16.15 -47.19 1.53
C THR A 3 -15.06 -48.26 1.75
N SER A 4 -14.41 -48.23 2.90
CA SER A 4 -13.63 -49.35 3.36
C SER A 4 -14.61 -50.45 3.79
N THR A 5 -14.69 -51.52 3.04
CA THR A 5 -15.41 -52.72 3.49
C THR A 5 -14.59 -53.32 4.63
N GLY A 6 -15.20 -53.38 5.81
CA GLY A 6 -14.64 -54.06 6.96
C GLY A 6 -14.27 -55.52 6.59
N GLY A 7 -13.20 -56.02 7.15
CA GLY A 7 -12.85 -57.42 6.98
C GLY A 7 -13.92 -58.34 7.56
N VAL A 8 -14.02 -59.57 7.09
CA VAL A 8 -14.80 -60.64 7.71
C VAL A 8 -13.90 -61.50 8.63
N ASP A 9 -14.46 -61.93 9.72
CA ASP A 9 -13.75 -62.88 10.61
C ASP A 9 -13.68 -64.31 9.96
N ALA A 10 -12.98 -65.19 10.60
CA ALA A 10 -12.82 -66.55 10.11
C ALA A 10 -14.12 -67.32 9.94
N ASN A 11 -15.24 -66.82 10.46
CA ASN A 11 -16.57 -67.39 10.39
C ASN A 11 -17.47 -66.65 9.36
N GLY A 12 -16.92 -65.71 8.63
CA GLY A 12 -17.64 -64.94 7.61
C GLY A 12 -18.51 -63.79 8.14
N ASN A 13 -18.41 -63.47 9.42
CA ASN A 13 -19.13 -62.36 10.01
C ASN A 13 -18.32 -61.08 9.74
N ALA A 14 -18.97 -60.01 9.38
CA ALA A 14 -18.33 -58.72 9.31
C ALA A 14 -17.67 -58.47 10.66
N THR A 15 -16.34 -58.37 10.67
CA THR A 15 -15.69 -57.77 11.82
C THR A 15 -16.16 -56.35 11.84
N ASP A 16 -16.89 -56.05 12.86
CA ASP A 16 -17.28 -54.69 13.18
C ASP A 16 -15.99 -53.93 13.54
N GLY A 17 -15.21 -53.74 12.53
CA GLY A 17 -14.33 -52.65 12.57
C GLY A 17 -15.31 -51.50 12.52
N THR A 18 -15.35 -50.72 13.46
CA THR A 18 -15.76 -49.33 13.44
C THR A 18 -15.52 -48.69 12.07
N ALA A 19 -16.10 -49.34 11.05
CA ALA A 19 -15.91 -49.04 9.63
C ALA A 19 -16.74 -47.81 9.22
N ASP A 20 -17.45 -47.24 10.12
CA ASP A 20 -18.05 -45.94 10.01
C ASP A 20 -17.10 -44.81 10.46
N LYS A 21 -15.82 -45.00 10.26
CA LYS A 21 -15.00 -43.83 9.97
C LYS A 21 -15.44 -43.38 8.58
N GLU A 22 -16.53 -42.61 8.53
CA GLU A 22 -16.71 -41.68 7.45
C GLU A 22 -15.40 -40.94 7.32
N PHE A 23 -14.60 -41.36 6.34
CA PHE A 23 -13.61 -40.46 5.80
C PHE A 23 -14.44 -39.37 5.12
N ASN A 24 -14.90 -38.44 5.92
CA ASN A 24 -15.29 -37.15 5.43
C ASN A 24 -13.98 -36.61 4.80
N ASN A 25 -13.78 -36.93 3.53
CA ASN A 25 -13.00 -36.12 2.67
C ASN A 25 -13.77 -34.78 2.59
N LYS A 26 -13.72 -34.06 3.71
CA LYS A 26 -13.99 -32.65 3.71
C LYS A 26 -12.96 -32.10 2.75
N VAL A 27 -13.36 -31.92 1.50
CA VAL A 27 -12.61 -31.04 0.59
C VAL A 27 -12.64 -29.72 1.36
N ILE A 28 -11.55 -29.44 2.07
CA ILE A 28 -11.34 -28.12 2.64
C ILE A 28 -11.21 -27.25 1.40
N PRO A 29 -12.22 -26.38 1.11
CA PRO A 29 -12.07 -25.47 0.01
C PRO A 29 -10.77 -24.72 0.24
N PRO A 30 -10.00 -24.40 -0.80
CA PRO A 30 -8.86 -23.51 -0.64
C PRO A 30 -9.36 -22.30 0.13
N GLU A 31 -8.79 -22.05 1.29
CA GLU A 31 -9.12 -20.88 2.09
C GLU A 31 -8.89 -19.66 1.23
N THR A 32 -9.76 -18.66 1.35
CA THR A 32 -9.53 -17.36 0.69
C THR A 32 -8.18 -16.85 1.17
N PRO A 33 -7.24 -16.52 0.28
CA PRO A 33 -5.93 -16.05 0.69
C PRO A 33 -6.03 -14.85 1.62
N GLU A 34 -5.31 -14.89 2.74
CA GLU A 34 -5.19 -13.75 3.64
C GLU A 34 -4.09 -12.82 3.10
N PHE A 35 -4.49 -11.83 2.31
CA PHE A 35 -3.57 -10.83 1.78
C PHE A 35 -3.10 -9.88 2.87
N GLN A 36 -1.84 -9.48 2.79
CA GLN A 36 -1.21 -8.53 3.69
C GLN A 36 -0.60 -7.36 2.90
N PRO A 37 -1.43 -6.51 2.30
CA PRO A 37 -0.92 -5.30 1.67
C PRO A 37 -0.36 -4.35 2.72
N GLU A 38 0.68 -3.62 2.35
CA GLU A 38 1.37 -2.68 3.22
C GLU A 38 1.31 -1.28 2.65
N LYS A 39 1.39 -0.29 3.52
CA LYS A 39 1.49 1.10 3.13
C LYS A 39 2.54 1.82 3.94
N PHE A 40 3.32 2.66 3.25
CA PHE A 40 4.27 3.57 3.87
C PHE A 40 4.02 4.99 3.38
N VAL A 41 4.44 5.96 4.15
CA VAL A 41 4.61 7.34 3.72
C VAL A 41 6.08 7.69 3.88
N VAL A 42 6.72 8.08 2.80
CA VAL A 42 8.15 8.35 2.76
C VAL A 42 8.42 9.71 2.11
N SER A 43 9.55 10.28 2.40
CA SER A 43 10.07 11.45 1.70
C SER A 43 11.54 11.25 1.41
N LYS A 44 11.97 11.63 0.21
CA LYS A 44 13.39 11.79 -0.12
C LYS A 44 13.97 13.07 0.47
N GLU A 45 13.11 14.01 0.83
CA GLU A 45 13.48 15.27 1.43
C GLU A 45 13.66 15.06 2.93
N LYS A 46 14.85 15.21 3.43
CA LYS A 46 15.08 15.25 4.87
C LYS A 46 14.65 16.60 5.40
N TYR A 47 13.82 16.58 6.43
CA TYR A 47 13.40 17.79 7.12
C TYR A 47 14.46 18.21 8.12
N ASP A 48 15.06 19.36 7.92
CA ASP A 48 15.95 19.97 8.91
C ASP A 48 15.13 20.68 9.98
N ILE A 49 15.01 20.06 11.13
CA ILE A 49 14.27 20.59 12.28
C ILE A 49 14.89 21.91 12.79
N THR A 50 16.21 22.05 12.71
CA THR A 50 16.90 23.23 13.25
C THR A 50 16.78 24.44 12.32
N GLY A 51 16.81 24.21 11.01
CA GLY A 51 16.67 25.25 10.00
C GLY A 51 15.27 25.39 9.43
N ASN A 52 14.36 24.50 9.81
CA ASN A 52 13.00 24.41 9.24
C ASN A 52 13.00 24.32 7.71
N LYS A 53 14.00 23.65 7.14
CA LYS A 53 14.24 23.50 5.71
C LYS A 53 14.12 22.04 5.32
N LEU A 54 13.71 21.81 4.08
CA LEU A 54 13.88 20.54 3.41
C LEU A 54 15.36 20.37 3.07
N MET A 55 15.92 19.23 3.37
CA MET A 55 17.36 18.97 3.16
C MET A 55 17.68 18.41 1.78
N ASN A 56 16.65 18.00 1.04
CA ASN A 56 16.80 17.40 -0.27
C ASN A 56 15.66 17.84 -1.20
N ASP A 57 16.00 18.47 -2.31
CA ASP A 57 15.07 18.96 -3.34
C ASP A 57 14.89 17.97 -4.50
N ASP A 58 15.41 16.75 -4.36
CA ASP A 58 15.33 15.75 -5.42
C ASP A 58 13.87 15.34 -5.65
N ASP A 59 13.36 15.69 -6.84
CA ASP A 59 11.99 15.42 -7.27
C ASP A 59 11.81 14.02 -7.87
N GLU A 60 12.90 13.32 -8.15
CA GLU A 60 12.86 12.01 -8.77
C GLU A 60 12.72 10.93 -7.72
N LEU A 61 11.63 10.16 -7.84
CA LEU A 61 11.48 8.91 -7.13
C LEU A 61 12.38 7.88 -7.78
N THR A 62 13.50 7.58 -7.15
CA THR A 62 14.32 6.46 -7.56
C THR A 62 13.77 5.16 -6.96
N ASN A 63 14.13 4.04 -7.57
CA ASN A 63 13.75 2.70 -7.12
C ASN A 63 14.60 2.20 -5.95
N GLU A 64 15.29 3.07 -5.25
CA GLU A 64 16.22 2.69 -4.19
C GLU A 64 15.57 1.80 -3.11
N TYR A 65 14.26 1.93 -2.95
CA TYR A 65 13.51 1.10 -2.03
C TYR A 65 13.18 -0.30 -2.56
N THR A 66 13.19 -0.52 -3.86
CA THR A 66 12.82 -1.81 -4.46
C THR A 66 13.98 -2.77 -4.57
N GLU A 67 15.16 -2.26 -4.82
CA GLU A 67 16.33 -3.10 -5.09
C GLU A 67 16.81 -3.87 -3.86
N THR A 68 16.48 -3.39 -2.70
CA THR A 68 17.03 -3.93 -1.46
C THR A 68 16.01 -4.60 -0.56
N ASN A 69 14.71 -4.55 -0.90
CA ASN A 69 13.63 -5.07 -0.06
C ASN A 69 12.52 -5.70 -0.88
N ALA A 70 12.62 -6.99 -1.06
CA ALA A 70 11.44 -7.81 -1.37
C ALA A 70 10.46 -7.86 -0.17
N ASP A 71 10.90 -7.46 1.00
CA ASP A 71 10.12 -7.43 2.24
C ASP A 71 9.78 -5.98 2.62
N PRO A 72 8.48 -5.59 2.57
CA PRO A 72 8.05 -4.24 2.93
C PRO A 72 8.25 -3.89 4.42
N TYR A 73 8.54 -4.87 5.27
CA TYR A 73 8.74 -4.66 6.71
C TYR A 73 10.18 -4.29 7.09
N VAL A 74 11.12 -4.37 6.18
CA VAL A 74 12.50 -4.02 6.53
C VAL A 74 12.63 -2.52 6.64
N ASP A 75 12.69 -2.03 7.88
CA ASP A 75 13.02 -0.65 8.18
C ASP A 75 14.52 -0.42 7.95
N LYS A 76 14.83 0.34 6.94
CA LYS A 76 16.22 0.65 6.63
C LYS A 76 16.59 1.99 7.24
N THR A 77 17.54 1.94 8.12
CA THR A 77 18.11 3.08 8.83
C THR A 77 19.28 3.74 8.09
N ASN A 78 19.48 3.42 6.82
CA ASN A 78 20.56 3.98 6.03
C ASN A 78 20.30 5.46 5.68
N ASN A 79 21.30 6.31 5.87
CA ASN A 79 21.20 7.76 5.68
C ASN A 79 20.88 8.21 4.25
N ASN A 80 20.95 7.32 3.26
CA ASN A 80 20.66 7.61 1.84
C ASN A 80 19.25 7.12 1.41
N GLU A 81 18.48 6.55 2.32
CA GLU A 81 17.15 6.04 2.00
C GLU A 81 16.06 7.05 2.35
N PRO A 82 14.90 7.00 1.66
CA PRO A 82 13.76 7.81 2.02
C PRO A 82 13.35 7.56 3.47
N GLU A 83 13.11 8.63 4.20
CA GLU A 83 12.70 8.54 5.59
C GLU A 83 11.24 8.10 5.70
N ASN A 84 10.96 7.16 6.61
CA ASN A 84 9.59 6.83 6.99
C ASN A 84 9.01 8.00 7.80
N LEU A 85 7.97 8.63 7.24
CA LEU A 85 7.32 9.81 7.82
C LEU A 85 6.06 9.47 8.61
N ASN A 86 5.67 8.21 8.74
CA ASN A 86 4.47 7.86 9.49
C ASN A 86 4.51 8.43 10.91
N THR A 87 3.42 9.07 11.35
CA THR A 87 3.27 9.77 12.63
C THR A 87 4.09 11.05 12.79
N LYS A 88 4.88 11.43 11.78
CA LYS A 88 5.70 12.64 11.87
C LYS A 88 4.96 13.89 11.39
N THR A 89 5.43 15.02 11.88
CA THR A 89 4.98 16.34 11.45
C THR A 89 5.52 16.65 10.05
N VAL A 90 4.65 17.18 9.21
CA VAL A 90 4.97 17.63 7.85
C VAL A 90 4.60 19.09 7.67
N LYS A 91 5.20 19.76 6.69
CA LYS A 91 4.88 21.16 6.38
C LYS A 91 4.14 21.32 5.05
N ARG A 92 3.54 22.47 4.90
CA ARG A 92 2.94 22.90 3.63
C ARG A 92 4.02 22.95 2.54
N GLY A 93 3.69 22.43 1.37
CA GLY A 93 4.63 22.31 0.25
C GLY A 93 5.56 21.12 0.31
N GLN A 94 5.56 20.34 1.40
CA GLN A 94 6.39 19.14 1.50
C GLN A 94 5.88 18.04 0.57
N LYS A 95 6.81 17.36 -0.08
CA LYS A 95 6.52 16.19 -0.91
C LYS A 95 6.44 14.95 -0.04
N LEU A 96 5.34 14.21 -0.18
CA LEU A 96 5.08 12.95 0.49
C LEU A 96 4.86 11.89 -0.58
N VAL A 97 5.58 10.80 -0.50
CA VAL A 97 5.33 9.65 -1.37
C VAL A 97 4.67 8.56 -0.56
N TYR A 98 3.46 8.21 -0.94
CA TYR A 98 2.83 7.02 -0.40
C TYR A 98 3.26 5.80 -1.20
N GLN A 99 3.73 4.78 -0.51
CA GLN A 99 4.03 3.48 -1.10
C GLN A 99 2.93 2.52 -0.71
N VAL A 100 2.27 1.94 -1.71
CA VAL A 100 1.30 0.87 -1.50
C VAL A 100 1.87 -0.41 -2.07
N TRP A 101 2.01 -1.42 -1.21
CA TRP A 101 2.59 -2.70 -1.56
C TRP A 101 1.48 -3.73 -1.75
N LEU A 102 1.31 -4.15 -3.01
CA LEU A 102 0.37 -5.17 -3.42
C LEU A 102 0.96 -6.54 -3.12
N ASP A 103 0.26 -7.33 -2.31
CA ASP A 103 0.69 -8.67 -1.91
C ASP A 103 0.21 -9.74 -2.90
N THR A 104 1.12 -10.33 -3.67
CA THR A 104 0.85 -11.53 -4.47
C THR A 104 1.55 -12.77 -3.90
N THR A 105 2.10 -12.70 -2.70
CA THR A 105 2.79 -13.82 -2.04
C THR A 105 1.83 -14.93 -1.61
N LYS A 106 0.54 -14.61 -1.49
CA LYS A 106 -0.52 -15.55 -1.09
C LYS A 106 -1.20 -16.24 -2.28
N PHE A 107 -0.78 -15.94 -3.52
CA PHE A 107 -1.25 -16.60 -4.73
C PHE A 107 -0.42 -17.86 -4.97
N ASP A 108 -0.83 -18.94 -4.38
CA ASP A 108 -0.14 -20.24 -4.43
C ASP A 108 -0.71 -21.16 -5.52
N ALA A 109 -0.19 -22.38 -5.58
CA ALA A 109 -0.62 -23.38 -6.56
C ALA A 109 -2.11 -23.76 -6.44
N ALA A 110 -2.73 -23.57 -5.24
CA ALA A 110 -4.14 -23.93 -5.02
C ALA A 110 -5.10 -22.89 -5.55
N ASN A 111 -4.70 -21.60 -5.60
CA ASN A 111 -5.59 -20.50 -5.94
C ASN A 111 -5.17 -19.66 -7.14
N LYS A 112 -3.93 -19.78 -7.63
CA LYS A 112 -3.41 -18.97 -8.74
C LYS A 112 -4.29 -18.97 -10.00
N ASP A 113 -4.92 -20.11 -10.30
CA ASP A 113 -5.78 -20.26 -11.46
C ASP A 113 -7.21 -19.76 -11.22
N ASN A 114 -7.47 -19.17 -10.07
CA ASN A 114 -8.75 -18.57 -9.70
C ASN A 114 -8.67 -17.05 -9.60
N ILE A 115 -7.48 -16.45 -9.69
CA ILE A 115 -7.29 -15.02 -9.60
C ILE A 115 -7.55 -14.38 -10.95
N GLN A 116 -8.61 -13.58 -11.05
CA GLN A 116 -9.05 -12.96 -12.29
C GLN A 116 -8.51 -11.57 -12.49
N SER A 117 -8.35 -10.81 -11.40
CA SER A 117 -7.87 -9.45 -11.41
C SER A 117 -7.21 -9.10 -10.09
N VAL A 118 -6.27 -8.19 -10.13
CA VAL A 118 -5.54 -7.70 -8.95
C VAL A 118 -5.21 -6.23 -9.13
N GLY A 119 -5.23 -5.50 -8.04
CA GLY A 119 -4.91 -4.08 -8.06
C GLY A 119 -4.93 -3.45 -6.68
N ILE A 120 -4.84 -2.13 -6.67
CA ILE A 120 -4.94 -1.31 -5.45
C ILE A 120 -5.99 -0.22 -5.63
N SER A 121 -6.48 0.26 -4.51
CA SER A 121 -7.30 1.47 -4.40
C SER A 121 -6.74 2.33 -3.27
N ASP A 122 -6.64 3.63 -3.48
CA ASP A 122 -6.12 4.60 -2.49
C ASP A 122 -7.00 5.85 -2.50
N ASP A 123 -7.68 6.11 -1.39
CA ASP A 123 -8.52 7.29 -1.19
C ASP A 123 -7.69 8.34 -0.43
N TYR A 124 -6.89 9.10 -1.17
CA TYR A 124 -6.08 10.16 -0.59
C TYR A 124 -6.90 11.41 -0.29
N ASP A 125 -6.49 12.17 0.72
CA ASP A 125 -7.17 13.41 1.10
C ASP A 125 -6.86 14.54 0.11
N GLU A 126 -7.67 14.65 -0.94
CA GLU A 126 -7.53 15.67 -1.98
C GLU A 126 -7.79 17.09 -1.47
N THR A 127 -8.32 17.24 -0.26
CA THR A 127 -8.48 18.56 0.36
C THR A 127 -7.17 19.09 0.92
N LYS A 128 -6.22 18.21 1.22
CA LYS A 128 -4.92 18.52 1.85
C LYS A 128 -3.71 18.23 0.97
N LEU A 129 -3.88 17.36 -0.02
CA LEU A 129 -2.80 16.89 -0.88
C LEU A 129 -3.07 17.23 -2.34
N ASN A 130 -2.02 17.61 -3.06
CA ASN A 130 -1.99 17.61 -4.52
C ASN A 130 -1.38 16.31 -5.00
N LEU A 131 -1.96 15.70 -6.02
CA LEU A 131 -1.48 14.50 -6.68
C LEU A 131 -1.13 14.81 -8.14
N ASP A 132 0.03 14.35 -8.60
CA ASP A 132 0.32 14.24 -10.03
C ASP A 132 0.17 12.78 -10.45
N ALA A 133 -1.01 12.44 -10.98
CA ALA A 133 -1.33 11.07 -11.39
C ALA A 133 -0.39 10.53 -12.47
N THR A 134 0.24 11.39 -13.26
CA THR A 134 1.18 10.98 -14.32
C THR A 134 2.51 10.47 -13.77
N LYS A 135 2.80 10.77 -12.50
CA LYS A 135 4.00 10.33 -11.78
C LYS A 135 3.78 9.10 -10.91
N ILE A 136 2.59 8.53 -10.88
CA ILE A 136 2.36 7.25 -10.21
C ILE A 136 3.14 6.18 -10.95
N LYS A 137 3.90 5.38 -10.21
CA LYS A 137 4.73 4.30 -10.72
C LYS A 137 4.45 3.00 -10.00
N ALA A 138 4.60 1.89 -10.70
CA ALA A 138 4.52 0.55 -10.14
C ALA A 138 5.78 -0.23 -10.45
N TYR A 139 6.29 -0.96 -9.46
CA TYR A 139 7.53 -1.71 -9.57
C TYR A 139 7.37 -3.14 -9.09
N ASP A 140 8.01 -4.06 -9.78
CA ASP A 140 8.23 -5.42 -9.29
C ASP A 140 9.31 -5.38 -8.19
N SER A 141 8.97 -5.75 -6.96
CA SER A 141 9.90 -5.66 -5.82
C SER A 141 11.07 -6.64 -5.89
N VAL A 142 10.98 -7.68 -6.72
CA VAL A 142 12.04 -8.68 -6.87
C VAL A 142 13.06 -8.26 -7.92
N THR A 143 12.58 -7.74 -9.05
CA THR A 143 13.45 -7.37 -10.19
C THR A 143 13.82 -5.89 -10.20
N GLY A 144 13.04 -5.03 -9.52
CA GLY A 144 13.17 -3.57 -9.60
C GLY A 144 12.59 -2.96 -10.87
N ASP A 145 12.00 -3.77 -11.75
CA ASP A 145 11.48 -3.31 -13.04
C ASP A 145 10.29 -2.38 -12.86
N ASP A 146 10.23 -1.31 -13.65
CA ASP A 146 9.04 -0.48 -13.82
C ASP A 146 7.98 -1.26 -14.59
N VAL A 147 6.91 -1.62 -13.90
CA VAL A 147 5.76 -2.36 -14.45
C VAL A 147 4.51 -1.50 -14.57
N THR A 148 4.63 -0.20 -14.46
CA THR A 148 3.52 0.76 -14.50
C THR A 148 2.62 0.53 -15.71
N ALA A 149 3.19 0.26 -16.87
CA ALA A 149 2.45 0.04 -18.12
C ALA A 149 1.55 -1.20 -18.09
N LYS A 150 1.73 -2.12 -17.13
CA LYS A 150 0.87 -3.29 -16.95
C LYS A 150 -0.46 -2.97 -16.25
N PHE A 151 -0.58 -1.80 -15.66
CA PHE A 151 -1.76 -1.39 -14.91
C PHE A 151 -2.54 -0.29 -15.61
N ASP A 152 -3.86 -0.34 -15.50
CA ASP A 152 -4.74 0.77 -15.78
C ASP A 152 -4.88 1.60 -14.51
N ILE A 153 -4.33 2.81 -14.55
CA ILE A 153 -4.32 3.73 -13.40
C ILE A 153 -5.30 4.86 -13.68
N THR A 154 -6.26 5.04 -12.79
CA THR A 154 -7.27 6.11 -12.86
C THR A 154 -7.39 6.84 -11.55
N VAL A 155 -7.79 8.10 -11.60
CA VAL A 155 -8.10 8.92 -10.43
C VAL A 155 -9.48 9.53 -10.63
N ASN A 156 -10.41 9.20 -9.75
CA ASN A 156 -11.77 9.70 -9.79
C ASN A 156 -12.21 10.12 -8.38
N ASN A 157 -12.60 11.37 -8.21
CA ASN A 157 -13.11 11.91 -6.95
C ASN A 157 -12.18 11.60 -5.75
N GLY A 158 -10.88 11.82 -5.89
CA GLY A 158 -9.90 11.56 -4.84
C GLY A 158 -9.48 10.09 -4.69
N VAL A 159 -10.11 9.16 -5.41
CA VAL A 159 -9.78 7.75 -5.36
C VAL A 159 -8.87 7.37 -6.53
N ILE A 160 -7.68 6.89 -6.21
CA ILE A 160 -6.75 6.28 -7.15
C ILE A 160 -7.10 4.79 -7.24
N THR A 161 -7.23 4.26 -8.46
CA THR A 161 -7.29 2.82 -8.70
C THR A 161 -6.21 2.42 -9.70
N ALA A 162 -5.52 1.32 -9.41
CA ALA A 162 -4.59 0.70 -10.34
C ALA A 162 -4.96 -0.78 -10.46
N THR A 163 -5.38 -1.20 -11.65
CA THR A 163 -5.84 -2.56 -11.92
C THR A 163 -5.01 -3.17 -13.02
N LEU A 164 -4.58 -4.42 -12.85
CA LEU A 164 -3.84 -5.14 -13.88
C LEU A 164 -4.70 -5.23 -15.16
N LYS A 165 -4.08 -4.90 -16.31
CA LYS A 165 -4.75 -4.89 -17.61
C LYS A 165 -5.15 -6.29 -18.06
N ASP A 166 -6.25 -6.40 -18.80
CA ASP A 166 -6.75 -7.64 -19.36
C ASP A 166 -5.74 -8.34 -20.29
N GLY A 167 -4.83 -7.61 -20.92
CA GLY A 167 -3.77 -8.17 -21.76
C GLY A 167 -2.82 -9.13 -21.03
N PHE A 168 -2.86 -9.16 -19.70
CA PHE A 168 -2.07 -10.06 -18.85
C PHE A 168 -2.89 -11.26 -18.34
N THR A 169 -4.06 -11.49 -18.88
CA THR A 169 -4.92 -12.65 -18.62
C THR A 169 -4.82 -13.70 -19.69
N LYS A 170 -5.28 -14.89 -19.37
CA LYS A 170 -5.48 -16.01 -20.29
C LYS A 170 -6.84 -16.67 -20.02
N SER A 171 -7.40 -17.33 -21.02
CA SER A 171 -8.57 -18.17 -20.85
C SER A 171 -8.16 -19.59 -20.44
N LEU A 172 -8.87 -20.18 -19.48
CA LEU A 172 -8.73 -21.60 -19.10
C LEU A 172 -9.70 -22.51 -19.87
N GLY A 173 -10.57 -21.96 -20.71
CA GLY A 173 -11.56 -22.69 -21.48
C GLY A 173 -12.74 -21.81 -21.89
N ASP A 174 -13.81 -22.44 -22.38
CA ASP A 174 -14.99 -21.75 -22.87
C ASP A 174 -16.07 -21.49 -21.80
N ALA A 175 -15.85 -21.96 -20.58
CA ALA A 175 -16.79 -21.76 -19.50
C ALA A 175 -16.72 -20.31 -18.96
N GLU A 176 -17.83 -19.87 -18.37
CA GLU A 176 -17.90 -18.61 -17.67
C GLU A 176 -16.88 -18.56 -16.53
N ASN A 177 -16.29 -17.39 -16.27
CA ASN A 177 -15.28 -17.15 -15.22
C ASN A 177 -13.95 -17.89 -15.41
N THR A 178 -13.56 -18.17 -16.64
CA THR A 178 -12.27 -18.83 -16.93
C THR A 178 -11.13 -17.88 -17.30
N GLN A 179 -11.38 -16.56 -17.35
CA GLN A 179 -10.33 -15.56 -17.52
C GLN A 179 -9.58 -15.37 -16.22
N VAL A 180 -8.30 -15.70 -16.24
CA VAL A 180 -7.41 -15.61 -15.07
C VAL A 180 -6.11 -14.93 -15.45
N ILE A 181 -5.38 -14.46 -14.46
CA ILE A 181 -4.07 -13.84 -14.69
C ILE A 181 -3.09 -14.88 -15.22
N ASP A 182 -2.41 -14.52 -16.31
CA ASP A 182 -1.36 -15.33 -16.91
C ASP A 182 -0.04 -15.11 -16.15
N THR A 183 0.36 -16.10 -15.37
CA THR A 183 1.55 -16.03 -14.54
C THR A 183 2.87 -15.99 -15.32
N THR A 184 2.83 -16.26 -16.63
CA THR A 184 3.99 -16.11 -17.51
C THR A 184 4.21 -14.65 -17.92
N LYS A 185 3.18 -13.83 -17.82
CA LYS A 185 3.20 -12.40 -18.15
C LYS A 185 3.24 -11.48 -16.93
N PHE A 186 2.66 -11.95 -15.83
CA PHE A 186 2.62 -11.25 -14.54
C PHE A 186 2.91 -12.25 -13.43
N ALA A 187 4.10 -12.18 -12.86
CA ALA A 187 4.58 -13.14 -11.87
C ALA A 187 3.92 -12.94 -10.51
N PHE A 188 3.56 -14.03 -9.84
CA PHE A 188 3.11 -14.05 -8.45
C PHE A 188 4.27 -14.37 -7.48
N GLY A 189 3.95 -14.45 -6.20
CA GLY A 189 4.91 -14.80 -5.16
C GLY A 189 5.83 -13.65 -4.76
N ARG A 190 5.38 -12.42 -4.94
CA ARG A 190 6.12 -11.18 -4.66
C ARG A 190 5.20 -10.03 -4.34
N TYR A 191 5.77 -8.93 -3.87
CA TYR A 191 5.09 -7.65 -3.78
C TYR A 191 5.31 -6.81 -5.04
N TYR A 192 4.30 -6.02 -5.37
CA TYR A 192 4.42 -4.93 -6.34
C TYR A 192 4.23 -3.61 -5.60
N LYS A 193 5.19 -2.71 -5.73
CA LYS A 193 5.17 -1.41 -5.05
C LYS A 193 4.60 -0.34 -5.96
N PHE A 194 3.60 0.37 -5.48
CA PHE A 194 3.06 1.57 -6.12
C PHE A 194 3.58 2.80 -5.39
N ASP A 195 4.32 3.65 -6.10
CA ASP A 195 4.73 4.97 -5.61
C ASP A 195 3.71 6.01 -6.05
N ILE A 196 3.13 6.70 -5.07
CA ILE A 196 2.08 7.70 -5.25
C ILE A 196 2.61 9.03 -4.73
N PRO A 197 3.17 9.89 -5.60
CA PRO A 197 3.76 11.16 -5.20
C PRO A 197 2.67 12.20 -4.96
N THR A 198 2.73 12.83 -3.80
CA THR A 198 1.84 13.91 -3.39
C THR A 198 2.63 15.09 -2.84
N THR A 199 1.98 16.24 -2.76
CA THR A 199 2.53 17.46 -2.13
C THR A 199 1.48 18.01 -1.17
N VAL A 200 1.88 18.35 0.05
CA VAL A 200 1.01 19.02 1.00
C VAL A 200 0.63 20.40 0.48
N LYS A 201 -0.65 20.69 0.37
CA LYS A 201 -1.14 21.97 -0.15
C LYS A 201 -0.69 23.16 0.71
N ALA A 202 -0.48 24.30 0.06
CA ALA A 202 -0.03 25.52 0.71
C ALA A 202 -1.05 26.13 1.68
N ASP A 203 -2.33 25.83 1.48
CA ASP A 203 -3.46 26.39 2.23
C ASP A 203 -4.01 25.46 3.32
N VAL A 204 -3.36 24.33 3.58
CA VAL A 204 -3.75 23.41 4.66
C VAL A 204 -3.67 24.14 6.01
N LYS A 205 -4.75 24.06 6.77
CA LYS A 205 -4.80 24.64 8.12
C LYS A 205 -3.84 23.91 9.06
N GLY A 206 -3.23 24.64 9.97
CA GLY A 206 -2.45 24.04 11.06
C GLY A 206 -3.34 23.31 12.06
N GLY A 207 -2.76 22.33 12.76
CA GLY A 207 -3.46 21.54 13.76
C GLY A 207 -4.37 20.47 13.19
N VAL A 208 -4.21 20.11 11.91
CA VAL A 208 -4.96 19.02 11.26
C VAL A 208 -4.05 17.86 10.93
N ASP A 209 -4.64 16.67 10.85
CA ASP A 209 -3.97 15.47 10.40
C ASP A 209 -4.29 15.19 8.93
N ILE A 210 -3.30 14.68 8.22
CA ILE A 210 -3.45 14.10 6.89
C ILE A 210 -3.45 12.59 7.07
N GLU A 211 -4.59 11.96 6.82
CA GLU A 211 -4.76 10.51 6.93
C GLU A 211 -4.84 9.89 5.54
N ASN A 212 -4.24 8.71 5.39
CA ASN A 212 -4.33 7.97 4.14
C ASN A 212 -4.32 6.46 4.41
N THR A 213 -5.30 5.76 3.83
CA THR A 213 -5.43 4.30 3.85
C THR A 213 -5.68 3.82 2.43
N ALA A 214 -4.94 2.81 2.02
CA ALA A 214 -5.18 2.13 0.74
C ALA A 214 -5.79 0.75 0.96
N ALA A 215 -6.10 0.07 -0.11
CA ALA A 215 -6.56 -1.31 -0.09
C ALA A 215 -6.05 -2.08 -1.29
N GLN A 216 -5.82 -3.37 -1.09
CA GLN A 216 -5.64 -4.33 -2.17
C GLN A 216 -7.00 -4.86 -2.60
N VAL A 217 -7.27 -4.86 -3.89
CA VAL A 217 -8.52 -5.35 -4.50
C VAL A 217 -8.21 -6.53 -5.39
N VAL A 218 -8.87 -7.65 -5.17
CA VAL A 218 -8.70 -8.88 -5.92
C VAL A 218 -10.06 -9.38 -6.41
N ASN A 219 -10.14 -9.79 -7.66
CA ASN A 219 -11.27 -10.60 -8.13
C ASN A 219 -10.83 -12.05 -8.13
N TYR A 220 -11.50 -12.85 -7.34
CA TYR A 220 -11.19 -14.25 -7.09
C TYR A 220 -12.42 -15.10 -7.36
N TYR A 221 -12.30 -16.10 -8.24
CA TYR A 221 -13.36 -17.08 -8.45
C TYR A 221 -13.26 -18.19 -7.42
N ASN A 222 -14.25 -18.27 -6.53
CA ASN A 222 -14.32 -19.33 -5.54
C ASN A 222 -14.97 -20.58 -6.17
N PRO A 223 -14.21 -21.66 -6.42
CA PRO A 223 -14.72 -22.86 -7.07
C PRO A 223 -15.74 -23.62 -6.22
N THR A 224 -15.77 -23.40 -4.91
CA THR A 224 -16.73 -24.04 -4.00
C THR A 224 -18.06 -23.35 -4.04
N THR A 225 -18.09 -22.03 -3.94
CA THR A 225 -19.34 -21.25 -3.97
C THR A 225 -19.80 -20.97 -5.40
N LYS A 226 -18.92 -21.17 -6.39
CA LYS A 226 -19.11 -20.82 -7.81
C LYS A 226 -19.44 -19.34 -8.01
N LYS A 227 -18.86 -18.49 -7.19
CA LYS A 227 -19.04 -17.03 -7.24
C LYS A 227 -17.72 -16.32 -7.36
N VAL A 228 -17.74 -15.15 -7.98
CA VAL A 228 -16.63 -14.22 -7.94
C VAL A 228 -16.70 -13.43 -6.64
N GLU A 229 -15.67 -13.57 -5.84
CA GLU A 229 -15.46 -12.80 -4.62
C GLU A 229 -14.49 -11.65 -4.92
N LYS A 230 -14.70 -10.53 -4.24
CA LYS A 230 -13.92 -9.30 -4.44
C LYS A 230 -13.41 -8.81 -3.10
N PRO A 231 -12.49 -9.54 -2.45
CA PRO A 231 -11.94 -9.09 -1.20
C PRO A 231 -11.24 -7.73 -1.39
N ASN A 232 -11.56 -6.83 -0.48
CA ASN A 232 -10.94 -5.52 -0.37
C ASN A 232 -10.22 -5.50 0.97
N VAL A 233 -8.91 -5.65 0.95
CA VAL A 233 -8.10 -5.76 2.16
C VAL A 233 -7.39 -4.44 2.41
N PRO A 234 -7.75 -3.71 3.48
CA PRO A 234 -7.14 -2.42 3.78
C PRO A 234 -5.68 -2.59 4.22
N THR A 235 -4.88 -1.60 3.92
CA THR A 235 -3.57 -1.40 4.51
C THR A 235 -3.71 -0.73 5.88
N GLU A 236 -2.62 -0.56 6.56
CA GLU A 236 -2.54 0.31 7.72
C GLU A 236 -2.75 1.77 7.32
N LYS A 237 -3.39 2.52 8.21
CA LYS A 237 -3.54 3.96 8.04
C LYS A 237 -2.21 4.67 8.32
N ARG A 238 -1.85 5.61 7.46
CA ARG A 238 -0.72 6.52 7.67
C ARG A 238 -1.23 7.89 8.02
N VAL A 239 -0.55 8.53 8.99
CA VAL A 239 -0.99 9.80 9.57
C VAL A 239 0.20 10.75 9.63
N ASN A 240 -0.01 11.98 9.16
CA ASN A 240 0.94 13.07 9.32
C ASN A 240 0.22 14.30 9.88
N SER A 241 0.85 14.98 10.81
CA SER A 241 0.29 16.18 11.41
C SER A 241 0.88 17.44 10.77
N VAL A 242 0.02 18.41 10.48
CA VAL A 242 0.44 19.74 10.04
C VAL A 242 0.44 20.69 11.24
N PRO A 243 1.57 21.30 11.59
CA PRO A 243 1.65 22.13 12.79
C PRO A 243 0.84 23.42 12.65
N VAL A 244 0.40 23.94 13.78
CA VAL A 244 -0.17 25.29 13.84
C VAL A 244 0.96 26.29 13.59
N SER A 245 0.79 27.19 12.62
CA SER A 245 1.66 28.35 12.46
C SER A 245 0.96 29.58 13.02
N VAL A 246 1.67 30.28 13.89
CA VAL A 246 1.22 31.56 14.43
C VAL A 246 2.16 32.64 13.94
N GLU A 247 1.62 33.64 13.26
CA GLU A 247 2.37 34.79 12.82
C GLU A 247 2.27 35.90 13.88
N PHE A 248 3.41 36.33 14.37
CA PHE A 248 3.51 37.44 15.30
C PHE A 248 4.11 38.66 14.59
N ASN A 249 3.35 39.75 14.54
CA ASN A 249 3.82 41.00 13.98
C ASN A 249 4.20 41.95 15.11
N PHE A 250 5.47 42.28 15.22
CA PHE A 250 5.99 43.21 16.19
C PHE A 250 6.43 44.50 15.51
N THR A 251 6.01 45.63 16.07
CA THR A 251 6.48 46.94 15.62
C THR A 251 7.16 47.65 16.78
N LYS A 252 8.42 48.02 16.56
CA LYS A 252 9.18 48.85 17.49
C LYS A 252 9.34 50.25 16.91
N ARG A 253 8.96 51.27 17.64
CA ARG A 253 9.21 52.65 17.29
C ARG A 253 10.11 53.27 18.33
N LEU A 254 11.04 54.10 17.85
CA LEU A 254 11.88 54.95 18.68
C LEU A 254 11.45 56.38 18.52
N GLU A 255 11.32 57.09 19.60
CA GLU A 255 11.12 58.55 19.57
C GLU A 255 12.47 59.28 19.55
N GLY A 256 12.60 60.28 18.69
CA GLY A 256 13.78 61.13 18.62
C GLY A 256 14.91 60.70 17.69
N ARG A 257 14.90 59.49 17.14
CA ARG A 257 15.84 59.05 16.12
C ARG A 257 15.32 57.84 15.34
N GLU A 258 15.98 57.54 14.25
CA GLU A 258 15.68 56.33 13.46
C GLU A 258 16.25 55.08 14.11
N LEU A 259 15.56 53.96 13.87
CA LEU A 259 16.03 52.61 14.25
C LEU A 259 17.20 52.20 13.39
N LYS A 260 18.24 51.63 14.02
CA LYS A 260 19.35 50.99 13.30
C LYS A 260 19.11 49.50 13.17
N ALA A 261 19.61 48.92 12.11
CA ALA A 261 19.56 47.49 11.90
C ALA A 261 20.21 46.73 13.07
N ASN A 262 19.56 45.65 13.55
CA ASN A 262 20.02 44.81 14.64
C ASN A 262 20.13 45.49 16.03
N GLU A 263 19.47 46.61 16.21
CA GLU A 263 19.51 47.37 17.48
C GLU A 263 18.68 46.73 18.58
N PHE A 264 17.67 45.96 18.25
CA PHE A 264 16.77 45.27 19.18
C PHE A 264 16.54 43.83 18.74
N THR A 265 16.41 42.97 19.74
CA THR A 265 16.06 41.57 19.54
C THR A 265 14.71 41.30 20.21
N PHE A 266 13.81 40.63 19.47
CA PHE A 266 12.57 40.11 20.01
C PHE A 266 12.80 38.64 20.39
N VAL A 267 12.44 38.29 21.62
CA VAL A 267 12.54 36.92 22.10
C VAL A 267 11.13 36.43 22.42
N LEU A 268 10.67 35.40 21.68
CA LEU A 268 9.46 34.68 22.03
C LEU A 268 9.82 33.62 23.06
N LYS A 269 9.14 33.63 24.19
CA LYS A 269 9.29 32.61 25.23
C LYS A 269 7.98 31.88 25.43
N ASP A 270 8.06 30.59 25.58
CA ASP A 270 6.95 29.79 26.08
C ASP A 270 6.76 30.08 27.56
N SER A 271 5.53 30.20 28.00
CA SER A 271 5.17 30.54 29.39
C SER A 271 4.88 29.31 30.24
N THR A 272 5.37 28.11 29.85
CA THR A 272 5.22 26.91 30.70
C THR A 272 6.08 26.97 31.95
#